data_2e9a825f76b50fe33aaa52567d10643e
#
_entry.id   2e9a825f76b50fe33aaa52567d10643e
#
_cell.length_a   1.000
_cell.length_b   1.000
_cell.length_c   1.000
_cell.angle_alpha   90.00
_cell.angle_beta   90.00
_cell.angle_gamma   90.00
#
_symmetry.space_group_name_H-M   'P 1'
#
loop_
_entity.id
_entity.type
_entity.pdbx_description
1 polymer ?
#
loop_
_entity_poly.entity_id
_entity_poly.type
_entity_poly.pdbx_seq_one_letter_code
_entity_poly.pdbx_strand_id
1 'polypeptide(L)'
;GFLRAPESNYLPGPDDIYVSPSQVRRFGLRTGDTVEGEIRGPKDGERYFALLKVETINFENPEAVKHRINFDNLTPLYPNEKLTFELPFDPDHKDNTPRVIDLISPMGKGQRGLIVAPPRTGKTVILQQITNAICVNHPDVHVIVLLIDERPEEVTDMQRSVRGEVIASTFDREPQEHVKIANI
;
A
#
# COMPACT_ATOMS: atom_id res chain seq x y z
N GLY A 1 7.53 -18.94 -4.27
CA GLY A 1 6.67 -17.75 -4.11
C GLY A 1 5.74 -17.55 -5.29
N PHE A 2 4.88 -16.56 -5.17
CA PHE A 2 3.98 -16.17 -6.25
C PHE A 2 3.95 -14.66 -6.36
N LEU A 3 3.99 -14.12 -7.59
CA LEU A 3 3.67 -12.73 -7.86
C LEU A 3 2.19 -12.64 -8.14
N ARG A 4 1.54 -11.63 -7.59
CA ARG A 4 0.09 -11.41 -7.66
C ARG A 4 -0.22 -10.00 -8.09
N ALA A 5 -1.34 -9.85 -8.77
CA ALA A 5 -1.76 -8.56 -9.30
C ALA A 5 -2.50 -7.73 -8.23
N PRO A 6 -2.28 -6.40 -8.20
CA PRO A 6 -2.99 -5.49 -7.29
C PRO A 6 -4.50 -5.47 -7.55
N GLU A 7 -4.95 -5.70 -8.78
CA GLU A 7 -6.37 -5.74 -9.16
C GLU A 7 -7.15 -6.84 -8.44
N SER A 8 -6.47 -7.92 -8.02
CA SER A 8 -7.05 -9.00 -7.21
C SER A 8 -6.87 -8.80 -5.71
N ASN A 9 -6.45 -7.61 -5.28
CA ASN A 9 -6.02 -7.33 -3.89
C ASN A 9 -4.99 -8.37 -3.38
N TYR A 10 -4.10 -8.81 -4.28
CA TYR A 10 -3.05 -9.80 -4.01
C TYR A 10 -3.56 -11.18 -3.55
N LEU A 11 -4.86 -11.47 -3.69
CA LEU A 11 -5.41 -12.78 -3.43
C LEU A 11 -4.98 -13.80 -4.50
N PRO A 12 -4.88 -15.11 -4.15
CA PRO A 12 -4.53 -16.15 -5.12
C PRO A 12 -5.47 -16.18 -6.32
N GLY A 13 -4.90 -16.22 -7.51
CA GLY A 13 -5.64 -16.23 -8.78
C GLY A 13 -5.04 -17.15 -9.84
N PRO A 14 -5.74 -17.34 -10.97
CA PRO A 14 -5.26 -18.16 -12.08
C PRO A 14 -4.04 -17.54 -12.78
N ASP A 15 -3.91 -16.22 -12.69
CA ASP A 15 -2.85 -15.43 -13.34
C ASP A 15 -1.60 -15.27 -12.46
N ASP A 16 -1.55 -15.96 -11.31
CA ASP A 16 -0.39 -15.96 -10.42
C ASP A 16 0.86 -16.45 -11.17
N ILE A 17 1.99 -15.76 -10.96
CA ILE A 17 3.26 -16.12 -11.56
C ILE A 17 4.13 -16.80 -10.51
N TYR A 18 4.51 -18.04 -10.78
CA TYR A 18 5.37 -18.81 -9.88
C TYR A 18 6.81 -18.30 -9.89
N VAL A 19 7.37 -18.10 -8.69
CA VAL A 19 8.77 -17.76 -8.45
C VAL A 19 9.44 -18.90 -7.70
N SER A 20 10.50 -19.44 -8.26
CA SER A 20 11.20 -20.58 -7.65
C SER A 20 11.87 -20.21 -6.31
N PRO A 21 11.99 -21.15 -5.36
CA PRO A 21 12.70 -20.90 -4.10
C PRO A 21 14.17 -20.49 -4.29
N SER A 22 14.79 -20.92 -5.37
CA SER A 22 16.16 -20.53 -5.74
C SER A 22 16.24 -19.04 -6.13
N GLN A 23 15.28 -18.54 -6.90
CA GLN A 23 15.17 -17.12 -7.24
C GLN A 23 14.87 -16.27 -6.01
N VAL A 24 13.92 -16.69 -5.16
CA VAL A 24 13.60 -16.01 -3.90
C VAL A 24 14.86 -15.84 -3.04
N ARG A 25 15.64 -16.91 -2.86
CA ARG A 25 16.90 -16.84 -2.08
C ARG A 25 17.99 -16.02 -2.77
N ARG A 26 18.16 -16.19 -4.09
CA ARG A 26 19.20 -15.49 -4.87
C ARG A 26 19.06 -13.99 -4.78
N PHE A 27 17.85 -13.47 -4.92
CA PHE A 27 17.56 -12.05 -4.96
C PHE A 27 17.10 -11.49 -3.61
N GLY A 28 16.95 -12.33 -2.58
CA GLY A 28 16.47 -11.91 -1.27
C GLY A 28 15.05 -11.33 -1.31
N LEU A 29 14.18 -11.92 -2.16
CA LEU A 29 12.80 -11.45 -2.33
C LEU A 29 12.00 -11.63 -1.05
N ARG A 30 11.14 -10.66 -0.76
CA ARG A 30 10.26 -10.62 0.40
C ARG A 30 8.82 -10.40 -0.04
N THR A 31 7.89 -10.76 0.82
CA THR A 31 6.48 -10.39 0.64
C THR A 31 6.36 -8.87 0.57
N GLY A 32 5.60 -8.35 -0.39
CA GLY A 32 5.47 -6.92 -0.66
C GLY A 32 6.45 -6.37 -1.70
N ASP A 33 7.46 -7.14 -2.14
CA ASP A 33 8.34 -6.69 -3.23
C ASP A 33 7.60 -6.66 -4.57
N THR A 34 7.76 -5.58 -5.32
CA THR A 34 7.38 -5.49 -6.73
C THR A 34 8.51 -6.05 -7.59
N VAL A 35 8.18 -7.00 -8.46
CA VAL A 35 9.16 -7.66 -9.33
C VAL A 35 8.73 -7.52 -10.78
N GLU A 36 9.63 -7.04 -11.62
CA GLU A 36 9.47 -7.02 -13.07
C GLU A 36 10.45 -8.00 -13.71
N GLY A 37 10.02 -8.65 -14.80
CA GLY A 37 10.88 -9.61 -15.48
C GLY A 37 10.20 -10.40 -16.56
N GLU A 38 10.96 -11.31 -17.17
CA GLU A 38 10.48 -12.20 -18.22
C GLU A 38 9.79 -13.42 -17.62
N ILE A 39 8.65 -13.79 -18.19
CA ILE A 39 7.89 -14.98 -17.81
C ILE A 39 7.77 -15.96 -18.96
N ARG A 40 7.51 -17.23 -18.64
CA ARG A 40 7.10 -18.25 -19.61
C ARG A 40 5.73 -18.79 -19.31
N GLY A 41 5.05 -19.26 -20.34
CA GLY A 41 3.81 -20.01 -20.19
C GLY A 41 4.01 -21.33 -19.42
N PRO A 42 2.91 -21.87 -18.86
CA PRO A 42 2.91 -23.17 -18.21
C PRO A 42 3.27 -24.29 -19.21
N LYS A 43 4.07 -25.25 -18.78
CA LYS A 43 4.35 -26.49 -19.51
C LYS A 43 3.28 -27.53 -19.21
N ASP A 44 3.31 -28.64 -19.96
CA ASP A 44 2.43 -29.78 -19.71
C ASP A 44 2.51 -30.22 -18.23
N GLY A 45 1.39 -30.20 -17.53
CA GLY A 45 1.28 -30.50 -16.11
C GLY A 45 1.55 -29.33 -15.16
N GLU A 46 1.95 -28.16 -15.63
CA GLU A 46 2.07 -26.95 -14.82
C GLU A 46 0.79 -26.11 -14.87
N ARG A 47 0.40 -25.51 -13.75
CA ARG A 47 -0.79 -24.68 -13.64
C ARG A 47 -0.51 -23.18 -13.84
N TYR A 48 0.67 -22.73 -13.49
CA TYR A 48 1.01 -21.31 -13.39
C TYR A 48 2.09 -20.91 -14.41
N PHE A 49 2.09 -19.65 -14.80
CA PHE A 49 3.23 -19.02 -15.44
C PHE A 49 4.44 -19.09 -14.53
N ALA A 50 5.64 -19.06 -15.07
CA ALA A 50 6.87 -19.09 -14.28
C ALA A 50 7.78 -17.91 -14.63
N LEU A 51 8.34 -17.27 -13.61
CA LEU A 51 9.33 -16.21 -13.76
C LEU A 51 10.63 -16.83 -14.25
N LEU A 52 11.12 -16.36 -15.41
CA LEU A 52 12.41 -16.79 -15.99
C LEU A 52 13.55 -15.93 -15.50
N LYS A 53 13.40 -14.62 -15.64
CA LYS A 53 14.45 -13.64 -15.37
C LYS A 53 13.87 -12.48 -14.56
N VAL A 54 14.58 -12.04 -13.54
CA VAL A 54 14.27 -10.82 -12.79
C VAL A 54 15.02 -9.67 -13.44
N GLU A 55 14.32 -8.60 -13.81
CA GLU A 55 14.88 -7.39 -14.41
C GLU A 55 15.00 -6.28 -13.37
N THR A 56 13.91 -6.01 -12.64
CA THR A 56 13.92 -5.04 -11.53
C THR A 56 13.24 -5.61 -10.28
N ILE A 57 13.63 -5.09 -9.13
CA ILE A 57 12.98 -5.32 -7.84
C ILE A 57 12.74 -3.95 -7.22
N ASN A 58 11.47 -3.62 -6.91
CA ASN A 58 11.08 -2.30 -6.40
C ASN A 58 11.61 -1.15 -7.29
N PHE A 59 11.55 -1.36 -8.63
CA PHE A 59 12.01 -0.42 -9.66
C PHE A 59 13.52 -0.16 -9.69
N GLU A 60 14.30 -0.93 -8.93
CA GLU A 60 15.76 -0.84 -8.85
C GLU A 60 16.44 -2.09 -9.41
N ASN A 61 17.75 -1.97 -9.66
CA ASN A 61 18.56 -3.11 -10.10
C ASN A 61 18.59 -4.19 -9.00
N PRO A 62 18.37 -5.47 -9.32
CA PRO A 62 18.34 -6.57 -8.34
C PRO A 62 19.60 -6.68 -7.46
N GLU A 63 20.77 -6.29 -7.96
CA GLU A 63 22.00 -6.31 -7.17
C GLU A 63 22.03 -5.20 -6.10
N ALA A 64 21.42 -4.04 -6.36
CA ALA A 64 21.31 -2.96 -5.38
C ALA A 64 20.39 -3.36 -4.20
N VAL A 65 19.28 -4.02 -4.51
CA VAL A 65 18.28 -4.44 -3.51
C VAL A 65 18.79 -5.57 -2.60
N LYS A 66 19.76 -6.34 -3.05
CA LYS A 66 20.31 -7.49 -2.31
C LYS A 66 20.91 -7.14 -0.95
N HIS A 67 21.42 -5.92 -0.79
CA HIS A 67 22.06 -5.41 0.44
C HIS A 67 21.13 -4.57 1.32
N ARG A 68 19.82 -4.57 1.04
CA ARG A 68 18.87 -3.79 1.83
C ARG A 68 18.80 -4.25 3.29
N ILE A 69 18.74 -3.29 4.19
CA ILE A 69 18.58 -3.52 5.63
C ILE A 69 17.14 -3.97 5.91
N ASN A 70 16.97 -4.94 6.80
CA ASN A 70 15.65 -5.33 7.28
C ASN A 70 15.05 -4.20 8.12
N PHE A 71 13.73 -4.02 8.03
CA PHE A 71 12.99 -3.03 8.81
C PHE A 71 13.27 -3.16 10.31
N ASP A 72 13.28 -4.40 10.84
CA ASP A 72 13.54 -4.67 12.26
C ASP A 72 14.96 -4.27 12.73
N ASN A 73 15.89 -4.08 11.80
CA ASN A 73 17.26 -3.67 12.08
C ASN A 73 17.46 -2.14 11.96
N LEU A 74 16.41 -1.39 11.60
CA LEU A 74 16.48 0.06 11.53
C LEU A 74 16.48 0.66 12.93
N THR A 75 17.27 1.73 13.12
CA THR A 75 17.28 2.48 14.38
C THR A 75 16.01 3.32 14.48
N PRO A 76 15.15 3.10 15.51
CA PRO A 76 13.98 3.92 15.71
C PRO A 76 14.35 5.34 16.10
N LEU A 77 13.74 6.33 15.45
CA LEU A 77 13.91 7.75 15.72
C LEU A 77 12.56 8.39 16.08
N TYR A 78 12.59 9.47 16.83
CA TYR A 78 11.42 10.33 16.97
C TYR A 78 11.10 10.99 15.62
N PRO A 79 9.80 11.18 15.27
CA PRO A 79 9.41 11.89 14.06
C PRO A 79 9.97 13.33 14.08
N ASN A 80 10.93 13.62 13.24
CA ASN A 80 11.58 14.93 13.13
C ASN A 80 11.21 15.68 11.85
N GLU A 81 10.51 15.01 10.93
CA GLU A 81 10.03 15.56 9.67
C GLU A 81 8.51 15.55 9.65
N LYS A 82 7.90 16.75 9.64
CA LYS A 82 6.45 16.92 9.68
C LYS A 82 5.81 16.52 8.35
N LEU A 83 4.70 15.81 8.42
CA LEU A 83 3.74 15.67 7.31
C LEU A 83 2.78 16.85 7.37
N THR A 84 2.87 17.75 6.40
CA THR A 84 1.98 18.91 6.31
C THR A 84 0.71 18.54 5.58
N PHE A 85 -0.44 18.75 6.22
CA PHE A 85 -1.75 18.47 5.63
C PHE A 85 -2.43 19.73 5.09
N GLU A 86 -2.08 20.93 5.58
CA GLU A 86 -2.65 22.16 5.06
C GLU A 86 -2.34 22.31 3.57
N LEU A 87 -3.40 22.36 2.77
CA LEU A 87 -3.27 22.56 1.33
C LEU A 87 -3.11 24.05 0.99
N PRO A 88 -2.52 24.39 -0.16
CA PRO A 88 -2.50 25.77 -0.65
C PRO A 88 -3.89 26.36 -0.64
N PHE A 89 -3.99 27.64 -0.29
CA PHE A 89 -5.27 28.34 -0.23
C PHE A 89 -5.99 28.27 -1.58
N ASP A 90 -7.19 27.70 -1.57
CA ASP A 90 -8.10 27.65 -2.70
C ASP A 90 -9.41 28.35 -2.27
N PRO A 91 -9.79 29.47 -2.91
CA PRO A 91 -11.01 30.18 -2.56
C PRO A 91 -12.29 29.37 -2.78
N ASP A 92 -12.24 28.35 -3.65
CA ASP A 92 -13.37 27.48 -3.96
C ASP A 92 -13.46 26.28 -3.01
N HIS A 93 -12.37 25.92 -2.33
CA HIS A 93 -12.30 24.85 -1.33
C HIS A 93 -12.18 25.42 0.08
N LYS A 94 -13.33 25.56 0.75
CA LYS A 94 -13.41 26.09 2.14
C LYS A 94 -13.19 25.02 3.23
N ASP A 95 -12.55 23.90 2.90
CA ASP A 95 -12.33 22.84 3.87
C ASP A 95 -11.10 23.12 4.72
N ASN A 96 -11.33 23.43 5.99
CA ASN A 96 -10.29 23.71 6.95
C ASN A 96 -9.82 22.46 7.72
N THR A 97 -10.37 21.28 7.44
CA THR A 97 -10.05 20.04 8.20
C THR A 97 -8.56 19.72 8.21
N PRO A 98 -7.83 19.71 7.08
CA PRO A 98 -6.40 19.44 7.08
C PRO A 98 -5.60 20.45 7.92
N ARG A 99 -5.97 21.74 7.87
CA ARG A 99 -5.36 22.79 8.68
C ARG A 99 -5.63 22.60 10.17
N VAL A 100 -6.84 22.21 10.54
CA VAL A 100 -7.19 21.91 11.94
C VAL A 100 -6.37 20.75 12.46
N ILE A 101 -6.18 19.70 11.65
CA ILE A 101 -5.34 18.54 12.03
C ILE A 101 -3.89 19.00 12.25
N ASP A 102 -3.34 19.81 11.35
CA ASP A 102 -1.97 20.34 11.47
C ASP A 102 -1.73 21.19 12.72
N LEU A 103 -2.76 21.88 13.19
CA LEU A 103 -2.68 22.74 14.39
C LEU A 103 -2.86 21.96 15.70
N ILE A 104 -3.78 20.98 15.71
CA ILE A 104 -4.17 20.30 16.95
C ILE A 104 -3.45 18.95 17.14
N SER A 105 -3.21 18.23 16.03
CA SER A 105 -2.62 16.89 16.03
C SER A 105 -1.58 16.75 14.92
N PRO A 106 -0.49 17.53 14.96
CA PRO A 106 0.55 17.45 13.93
C PRO A 106 1.16 16.05 13.88
N MET A 107 1.38 15.53 12.68
CA MET A 107 1.97 14.23 12.45
C MET A 107 3.29 14.35 11.71
N GLY A 108 4.22 13.45 12.03
CA GLY A 108 5.50 13.34 11.36
C GLY A 108 5.68 12.00 10.63
N LYS A 109 6.63 11.93 9.72
CA LYS A 109 7.00 10.71 9.01
C LYS A 109 7.38 9.62 10.01
N GLY A 110 6.80 8.42 9.87
CA GLY A 110 7.00 7.29 10.78
C GLY A 110 6.11 7.29 12.03
N GLN A 111 5.31 8.34 12.28
CA GLN A 111 4.41 8.41 13.43
C GLN A 111 3.18 7.53 13.22
N ARG A 112 2.70 6.92 14.31
CA ARG A 112 1.41 6.22 14.36
C ARG A 112 0.34 7.18 14.87
N GLY A 113 -0.77 7.28 14.14
CA GLY A 113 -1.96 8.05 14.52
C GLY A 113 -3.16 7.13 14.67
N LEU A 114 -4.07 7.47 15.56
CA LEU A 114 -5.35 6.76 15.74
C LEU A 114 -6.49 7.77 15.57
N ILE A 115 -7.42 7.45 14.65
CA ILE A 115 -8.67 8.21 14.47
C ILE A 115 -9.81 7.38 15.02
N VAL A 116 -10.38 7.85 16.12
CA VAL A 116 -11.56 7.24 16.76
C VAL A 116 -12.76 8.10 16.49
N ALA A 117 -13.78 7.52 15.87
CA ALA A 117 -15.00 8.23 15.51
C ALA A 117 -16.20 7.28 15.59
N PRO A 118 -17.34 7.73 16.13
CA PRO A 118 -18.59 6.98 16.03
C PRO A 118 -19.00 6.77 14.56
N PRO A 119 -19.88 5.81 14.28
CA PRO A 119 -20.40 5.62 12.93
C PRO A 119 -21.04 6.91 12.38
N ARG A 120 -20.83 7.19 11.08
CA ARG A 120 -21.41 8.34 10.35
C ARG A 120 -20.97 9.72 10.84
N THR A 121 -19.80 9.85 11.43
CA THR A 121 -19.26 11.15 11.90
C THR A 121 -18.14 11.71 11.01
N GLY A 122 -17.94 11.12 9.82
CA GLY A 122 -16.97 11.64 8.85
C GLY A 122 -15.57 11.02 8.93
N LYS A 123 -15.39 9.85 9.59
CA LYS A 123 -14.09 9.13 9.64
C LYS A 123 -13.49 8.97 8.24
N THR A 124 -14.27 8.45 7.30
CA THR A 124 -13.82 8.19 5.92
C THR A 124 -13.43 9.49 5.21
N VAL A 125 -14.20 10.57 5.42
CA VAL A 125 -13.90 11.89 4.84
C VAL A 125 -12.57 12.43 5.36
N ILE A 126 -12.30 12.33 6.65
CA ILE A 126 -11.02 12.74 7.25
C ILE A 126 -9.86 11.92 6.65
N LEU A 127 -10.02 10.61 6.50
CA LEU A 127 -8.99 9.76 5.89
C LEU A 127 -8.73 10.15 4.43
N GLN A 128 -9.76 10.43 3.64
CA GLN A 128 -9.61 10.91 2.26
C GLN A 128 -8.85 12.24 2.22
N GLN A 129 -9.20 13.18 3.09
CA GLN A 129 -8.56 14.50 3.15
C GLN A 129 -7.09 14.40 3.55
N ILE A 130 -6.76 13.61 4.56
CA ILE A 130 -5.36 13.35 4.96
C ILE A 130 -4.59 12.73 3.81
N THR A 131 -5.14 11.70 3.17
CA THR A 131 -4.49 11.00 2.06
C THR A 131 -4.23 11.94 0.89
N ASN A 132 -5.23 12.72 0.49
CA ASN A 132 -5.09 13.68 -0.60
C ASN A 132 -4.08 14.78 -0.26
N ALA A 133 -4.08 15.27 0.97
CA ALA A 133 -3.11 16.27 1.43
C ALA A 133 -1.67 15.73 1.38
N ILE A 134 -1.44 14.48 1.79
CA ILE A 134 -0.12 13.83 1.68
C ILE A 134 0.29 13.71 0.21
N CYS A 135 -0.58 13.24 -0.67
CA CYS A 135 -0.29 13.10 -2.09
C CYS A 135 0.05 14.43 -2.79
N VAL A 136 -0.52 15.54 -2.31
CA VAL A 136 -0.25 16.88 -2.87
C VAL A 136 1.03 17.48 -2.29
N ASN A 137 1.20 17.46 -0.97
CA ASN A 137 2.29 18.14 -0.28
C ASN A 137 3.58 17.32 -0.23
N HIS A 138 3.49 15.98 -0.34
CA HIS A 138 4.59 15.04 -0.22
C HIS A 138 4.55 14.02 -1.37
N PRO A 139 4.82 14.43 -2.63
CA PRO A 139 4.74 13.56 -3.80
C PRO A 139 5.76 12.42 -3.80
N ASP A 140 6.77 12.49 -2.96
CA ASP A 140 7.77 11.45 -2.71
C ASP A 140 7.27 10.33 -1.78
N VAL A 141 6.14 10.52 -1.10
CA VAL A 141 5.57 9.54 -0.18
C VAL A 141 4.65 8.58 -0.91
N HIS A 142 4.97 7.29 -0.87
CA HIS A 142 4.07 6.25 -1.36
C HIS A 142 2.92 6.03 -0.35
N VAL A 143 1.69 6.24 -0.81
CA VAL A 143 0.50 6.15 0.04
C VAL A 143 -0.26 4.88 -0.25
N ILE A 144 -0.47 4.07 0.78
CA ILE A 144 -1.28 2.85 0.73
C ILE A 144 -2.46 3.01 1.68
N VAL A 145 -3.67 2.83 1.15
CA VAL A 145 -4.91 2.79 1.93
C VAL A 145 -5.37 1.34 2.03
N LEU A 146 -5.34 0.80 3.23
CA LEU A 146 -5.83 -0.55 3.51
C LEU A 146 -7.19 -0.47 4.20
N LEU A 147 -8.21 -1.00 3.52
CA LEU A 147 -9.59 -1.03 4.01
C LEU A 147 -9.98 -2.48 4.36
N ILE A 148 -10.17 -2.75 5.64
CA ILE A 148 -10.57 -4.07 6.15
C ILE A 148 -11.97 -3.97 6.75
N ASP A 149 -12.84 -4.90 6.37
CA ASP A 149 -14.23 -4.97 6.84
C ASP A 149 -15.06 -3.72 6.50
N GLU A 150 -14.69 -3.02 5.43
CA GLU A 150 -15.41 -1.82 4.95
C GLU A 150 -16.46 -2.20 3.90
N ARG A 151 -17.41 -1.28 3.66
CA ARG A 151 -18.48 -1.49 2.68
C ARG A 151 -17.98 -1.31 1.25
N PRO A 152 -18.48 -2.07 0.27
CA PRO A 152 -18.06 -1.95 -1.14
C PRO A 152 -18.20 -0.54 -1.71
N GLU A 153 -19.25 0.20 -1.33
CA GLU A 153 -19.45 1.58 -1.75
C GLU A 153 -18.38 2.53 -1.19
N GLU A 154 -17.93 2.32 0.07
CA GLU A 154 -16.85 3.12 0.67
C GLU A 154 -15.49 2.83 0.03
N VAL A 155 -15.25 1.55 -0.33
CA VAL A 155 -14.05 1.16 -1.08
C VAL A 155 -14.02 1.84 -2.45
N THR A 156 -15.13 1.80 -3.18
CA THR A 156 -15.24 2.43 -4.50
C THR A 156 -15.06 3.94 -4.43
N ASP A 157 -15.62 4.58 -3.40
CA ASP A 157 -15.48 6.02 -3.19
C ASP A 157 -14.02 6.39 -2.88
N MET A 158 -13.35 5.63 -2.02
CA MET A 158 -11.94 5.80 -1.71
C MET A 158 -11.06 5.66 -2.96
N GLN A 159 -11.28 4.61 -3.77
CA GLN A 159 -10.54 4.38 -5.02
C GLN A 159 -10.68 5.52 -6.03
N ARG A 160 -11.83 6.20 -6.05
CA ARG A 160 -12.09 7.33 -6.96
C ARG A 160 -11.54 8.66 -6.46
N SER A 161 -11.50 8.84 -5.14
CA SER A 161 -11.17 10.12 -4.51
C SER A 161 -9.71 10.26 -4.10
N VAL A 162 -8.95 9.17 -4.04
CA VAL A 162 -7.59 9.15 -3.51
C VAL A 162 -6.57 8.80 -4.61
N ARG A 163 -5.44 9.51 -4.62
CA ARG A 163 -4.30 9.24 -5.53
C ARG A 163 -3.27 8.29 -4.90
N GLY A 164 -3.72 7.25 -4.21
CA GLY A 164 -2.87 6.26 -3.58
C GLY A 164 -3.25 4.84 -4.00
N GLU A 165 -2.45 3.88 -3.62
CA GLU A 165 -2.81 2.47 -3.76
C GLU A 165 -3.90 2.13 -2.75
N VAL A 166 -5.04 1.60 -3.21
CA VAL A 166 -6.16 1.21 -2.35
C VAL A 166 -6.32 -0.30 -2.40
N ILE A 167 -6.06 -0.94 -1.27
CA ILE A 167 -6.21 -2.39 -1.07
C ILE A 167 -7.39 -2.61 -0.13
N ALA A 168 -8.30 -3.51 -0.48
CA ALA A 168 -9.52 -3.67 0.28
C ALA A 168 -9.93 -5.13 0.47
N SER A 169 -10.55 -5.39 1.63
CA SER A 169 -11.32 -6.59 1.91
C SER A 169 -12.65 -6.18 2.51
N THR A 170 -13.71 -6.33 1.72
CA THR A 170 -15.06 -5.90 2.09
C THR A 170 -15.71 -6.83 3.11
N PHE A 171 -16.71 -6.33 3.83
CA PHE A 171 -17.36 -7.03 4.95
C PHE A 171 -18.01 -8.38 4.58
N ASP A 172 -18.30 -8.60 3.31
CA ASP A 172 -18.87 -9.84 2.76
C ASP A 172 -17.83 -10.96 2.56
N ARG A 173 -16.53 -10.67 2.80
CA ARG A 173 -15.45 -11.63 2.70
C ARG A 173 -15.27 -12.44 3.98
N GLU A 174 -14.70 -13.64 3.83
CA GLU A 174 -14.37 -14.46 4.98
C GLU A 174 -13.26 -13.83 5.84
N PRO A 175 -13.30 -13.99 7.19
CA PRO A 175 -12.29 -13.41 8.09
C PRO A 175 -10.84 -13.79 7.74
N GLN A 176 -10.64 -14.99 7.17
CA GLN A 176 -9.31 -15.43 6.74
C GLN A 176 -8.76 -14.62 5.56
N GLU A 177 -9.62 -14.07 4.69
CA GLU A 177 -9.20 -13.20 3.60
C GLU A 177 -8.76 -11.83 4.14
N HIS A 178 -9.45 -11.29 5.14
CA HIS A 178 -9.01 -10.07 5.83
C HIS A 178 -7.60 -10.20 6.38
N VAL A 179 -7.31 -11.33 7.07
CA VAL A 179 -5.98 -11.61 7.63
C VAL A 179 -4.93 -11.75 6.52
N LYS A 180 -5.25 -12.44 5.43
CA LYS A 180 -4.31 -12.60 4.30
C LYS A 180 -3.93 -11.27 3.70
N ILE A 181 -4.90 -10.41 3.43
CA ILE A 181 -4.68 -9.08 2.83
C ILE A 181 -3.90 -8.18 3.79
N ALA A 182 -4.23 -8.21 5.09
CA ALA A 182 -3.52 -7.41 6.08
C ALA A 182 -2.05 -7.84 6.30
N ASN A 183 -1.68 -9.05 5.93
CA ASN A 183 -0.32 -9.60 6.11
C ASN A 183 0.58 -9.45 4.86
N ILE A 184 0.04 -8.95 3.76
CA ILE A 184 0.80 -8.64 2.55
C ILE A 184 1.49 -7.29 2.67
#